data_71be18c285cc6553fe65a3fc43458e58
#
_entry.id   71be18c285cc6553fe65a3fc43458e58
#
_cell.length_a   1.000
_cell.length_b   1.000
_cell.length_c   1.000
_cell.angle_alpha   90.00
_cell.angle_beta   90.00
_cell.angle_gamma   90.00
#
_symmetry.space_group_name_H-M   'P 1'
#
loop_
_entity.id
_entity.type
_entity.pdbx_description
1 polymer ?
#
loop_
_entity_poly.entity_id
_entity_poly.type
_entity_poly.pdbx_seq_one_letter_code
_entity_poly.pdbx_strand_id
1 'polypeptide(L)' 'MLVLSRTIGETIKIGDDITIMVTDVRGKHVKLGINAPKELKIIRSETDGSRDAQR' A
#
# COMPACT_ATOMS: atom_id res chain seq x y z
N MET A 1 -12.43 -10.11 -6.94
CA MET A 1 -11.63 -9.22 -6.07
C MET A 1 -12.31 -7.88 -5.94
N LEU A 2 -12.03 -7.18 -4.89
CA LEU A 2 -12.58 -5.86 -4.70
C LEU A 2 -11.68 -4.83 -5.38
N VAL A 3 -12.28 -3.94 -6.14
CA VAL A 3 -11.53 -2.91 -6.85
C VAL A 3 -12.04 -1.54 -6.39
N LEU A 4 -11.13 -0.66 -6.03
CA LEU A 4 -11.46 0.67 -5.53
C LEU A 4 -10.69 1.72 -6.30
N SER A 5 -11.31 2.89 -6.42
CA SER A 5 -10.64 4.06 -7.00
C SER A 5 -10.38 5.06 -5.89
N ARG A 6 -9.13 5.49 -5.77
CA ARG A 6 -8.76 6.48 -4.78
C ARG A 6 -7.92 7.57 -5.41
N THR A 7 -8.03 8.77 -4.88
CA THR A 7 -7.21 9.88 -5.34
C THR A 7 -6.10 10.13 -4.34
N ILE A 8 -5.15 10.97 -4.73
CA ILE A 8 -4.02 11.28 -3.85
C ILE A 8 -4.53 11.85 -2.53
N GLY A 9 -4.00 11.31 -1.46
CA GLY A 9 -4.37 11.73 -0.12
C GLY A 9 -5.48 10.92 0.51
N GLU A 10 -6.16 10.10 -0.28
CA GLU A 10 -7.23 9.27 0.25
C GLU A 10 -6.70 7.95 0.76
N THR A 11 -7.43 7.37 1.69
CA THR A 11 -6.97 6.15 2.36
C THR A 11 -7.96 5.03 2.20
N ILE A 12 -7.46 3.82 2.43
CA ILE A 12 -8.24 2.61 2.50
C ILE A 12 -7.87 1.92 3.80
N LYS A 13 -8.87 1.57 4.58
CA LYS A 13 -8.63 0.82 5.82
C LYS A 13 -9.02 -0.63 5.62
N ILE A 14 -8.17 -1.51 6.09
CA ILE A 14 -8.42 -2.94 6.03
C ILE A 14 -8.36 -3.45 7.45
N GLY A 15 -9.52 -3.83 7.97
CA GLY A 15 -9.61 -4.19 9.37
C GLY A 15 -9.32 -2.98 10.22
N ASP A 16 -8.72 -3.19 11.38
CA ASP A 16 -8.39 -2.11 12.29
C ASP A 16 -6.93 -1.71 12.25
N ASP A 17 -6.12 -2.54 11.62
CA ASP A 17 -4.67 -2.42 11.75
C ASP A 17 -3.98 -1.91 10.51
N ILE A 18 -4.62 -1.98 9.38
CA ILE A 18 -3.96 -1.67 8.13
C ILE A 18 -4.59 -0.46 7.48
N THR A 19 -3.77 0.51 7.13
CA THR A 19 -4.21 1.69 6.41
C THR A 19 -3.32 1.86 5.20
N ILE A 20 -3.93 2.07 4.05
CA ILE A 20 -3.21 2.31 2.82
C ILE A 20 -3.58 3.69 2.31
N MET A 21 -2.58 4.48 1.97
CA MET A 21 -2.83 5.82 1.45
C MET A 21 -2.16 5.98 0.10
N VAL A 22 -2.84 6.63 -0.82
CA VAL A 22 -2.25 6.99 -2.10
C VAL A 22 -1.45 8.25 -1.89
N THR A 23 -0.13 8.16 -2.02
CA THR A 23 0.73 9.30 -1.76
C THR A 23 1.08 10.07 -3.01
N ASP A 24 1.14 9.41 -4.16
CA ASP A 24 1.45 10.08 -5.39
C ASP A 24 1.02 9.23 -6.57
N VAL A 25 0.72 9.88 -7.70
CA VAL A 25 0.39 9.20 -8.93
C VAL A 25 1.11 9.90 -10.06
N ARG A 26 1.90 9.15 -10.81
CA ARG A 26 2.62 9.70 -11.95
C ARG A 26 2.52 8.76 -13.13
N GLY A 27 1.68 9.10 -14.08
CA GLY A 27 1.47 8.25 -15.23
C GLY A 27 1.00 6.89 -14.81
N LYS A 28 1.79 5.88 -15.06
CA LYS A 28 1.47 4.50 -14.69
C LYS A 28 1.96 4.13 -13.30
N HIS A 29 2.66 5.04 -12.65
CA HIS A 29 3.25 4.72 -11.37
C HIS A 29 2.42 5.31 -10.24
N VAL A 30 2.07 4.47 -9.30
CA VAL A 30 1.28 4.86 -8.15
C VAL A 30 2.09 4.54 -6.91
N LYS A 31 2.26 5.54 -6.06
CA LYS A 31 2.95 5.34 -4.79
C LYS A 31 1.95 5.17 -3.69
N LEU A 32 2.14 4.15 -2.89
CA LEU A 32 1.26 3.84 -1.78
C LEU A 32 2.02 3.85 -0.48
N GLY A 33 1.41 4.47 0.53
CA GLY A 33 1.92 4.36 1.88
C GLY A 33 1.12 3.32 2.61
N ILE A 34 1.78 2.41 3.29
CA ILE A 34 1.11 1.33 3.99
C ILE A 34 1.50 1.37 5.45
N ASN A 35 0.49 1.44 6.30
CA ASN A 35 0.67 1.40 7.74
C ASN A 35 0.09 0.08 8.22
N ALA A 36 0.94 -0.78 8.74
CA ALA A 36 0.54 -2.13 9.14
C ALA A 36 1.36 -2.57 10.34
N PRO A 37 0.87 -3.56 11.10
CA PRO A 37 1.65 -4.09 12.21
C PRO A 37 2.95 -4.72 11.72
N LYS A 38 3.95 -4.73 12.58
CA LYS A 38 5.24 -5.29 12.22
C LYS A 38 5.18 -6.76 11.86
N GLU A 39 4.25 -7.47 12.43
CA GLU A 39 4.13 -8.89 12.19
C GLU A 39 3.69 -9.21 10.78
N LEU A 40 3.10 -8.24 10.10
CA LEU A 40 2.61 -8.48 8.75
C LEU A 40 3.70 -8.17 7.74
N LYS A 41 3.94 -9.11 6.86
CA LYS A 41 4.87 -8.91 5.79
C LYS A 41 4.21 -8.21 4.63
N ILE A 42 4.86 -7.22 4.09
CA ILE A 42 4.37 -6.51 2.93
C ILE A 42 5.27 -6.90 1.77
N ILE A 43 4.69 -7.54 0.78
CA ILE A 43 5.44 -8.10 -0.34
C ILE A 43 4.88 -7.53 -1.63
N ARG A 44 5.77 -7.05 -2.49
CA ARG A 44 5.37 -6.62 -3.82
C ARG A 44 5.40 -7.82 -4.75
N SER A 45 4.54 -7.79 -5.75
CA SER A 45 4.42 -8.95 -6.61
C SER A 45 5.67 -9.22 -7.47
N GLU A 46 6.46 -8.20 -7.75
CA GLU A 46 7.64 -8.39 -8.59
C GLU A 46 8.87 -8.81 -7.81
N THR A 47 8.86 -8.68 -6.48
CA THR A 47 9.97 -9.14 -5.66
C THR A 47 9.41 -9.80 -4.42
N ASP A 48 9.70 -11.07 -4.23
CA ASP A 48 9.18 -11.75 -3.06
C ASP A 48 10.03 -11.37 -1.85
N GLY A 49 9.37 -11.11 -0.76
CA GLY A 49 10.03 -10.74 0.46
C GLY A 49 10.79 -9.45 0.35
N SER A 50 10.29 -8.54 -0.42
CA SER A 50 10.99 -7.31 -0.67
C SER A 50 11.23 -6.51 0.59
N ARG A 51 12.45 -6.14 0.81
CA ARG A 51 12.79 -5.31 1.94
C ARG A 51 12.42 -3.87 1.70
N ASP A 52 12.18 -3.52 0.49
CA ASP A 52 11.83 -2.14 0.17
C ASP A 52 10.53 -1.73 0.77
N ALA A 53 9.63 -2.66 0.90
CA ALA A 53 8.30 -2.36 1.37
C ALA A 53 8.30 -1.85 2.79
N GLN A 54 9.38 -2.06 3.49
CA GLN A 54 9.45 -1.70 4.89
C GLN A 54 10.14 -0.39 5.14
N ARG A 55 10.56 0.26 4.13
CA ARG A 55 11.36 1.46 4.30
C ARG A 55 10.57 2.70 4.49
#